data_88d022e227f5550137f24c8702d98486
#
_entry.id   88d022e227f5550137f24c8702d98486
#
_cell.length_a   1.000
_cell.length_b   1.000
_cell.length_c   1.000
_cell.angle_alpha   90.00
_cell.angle_beta   90.00
_cell.angle_gamma   90.00
#
_symmetry.space_group_name_H-M   'P 1'
#
loop_
_entity.id
_entity.type
_entity.pdbx_description
1 polymer ?
#
loop_
_entity_poly.entity_id
_entity_poly.type
_entity_poly.pdbx_seq_one_letter_code
_entity_poly.pdbx_strand_id
1 'polypeptide(L)'
;MEPFFPTRLDDYCKYFRVSIFDVSLQCIFCGFILDTQQLADFYRKGLSLVWRSNLCFACCRQCCRVSARFEFEQYLRCSVSSVMIQDVLNKPLKDILIRCYGCMALLDLVEKYDTVCRNENFYLVRNGWKGLCRQCTPK
;
A
#
# COMPACT_ATOMS: atom_id res chain seq x y z
N MET A 1 6.55 26.29 -17.08
CA MET A 1 5.92 24.95 -17.09
C MET A 1 6.43 24.16 -15.89
N GLU A 2 5.53 23.67 -15.08
CA GLU A 2 5.93 22.89 -13.92
C GLU A 2 6.43 21.52 -14.36
N PRO A 3 7.47 20.98 -13.71
CA PRO A 3 7.93 19.64 -14.05
C PRO A 3 6.87 18.60 -13.70
N PHE A 4 6.74 17.60 -14.55
CA PHE A 4 5.83 16.48 -14.31
C PHE A 4 6.52 15.45 -13.41
N PHE A 5 5.91 15.17 -12.26
CA PHE A 5 6.42 14.19 -11.31
C PHE A 5 5.43 13.02 -11.21
N PRO A 6 5.60 11.98 -12.02
CA PRO A 6 4.69 10.82 -11.94
C PRO A 6 4.76 10.16 -10.56
N THR A 7 3.60 9.80 -10.03
CA THR A 7 3.51 9.14 -8.71
C THR A 7 3.31 7.64 -8.82
N ARG A 8 2.95 7.14 -10.00
CA ARG A 8 2.80 5.71 -10.25
C ARG A 8 4.00 5.20 -11.02
N LEU A 9 4.42 3.97 -10.70
CA LEU A 9 5.60 3.40 -11.36
C LEU A 9 5.40 3.20 -12.85
N ASP A 10 4.19 2.80 -13.28
CA ASP A 10 3.89 2.65 -14.71
C ASP A 10 3.95 3.99 -15.45
N ASP A 11 3.45 5.06 -14.85
CA ASP A 11 3.53 6.41 -15.41
C ASP A 11 4.98 6.89 -15.47
N TYR A 12 5.77 6.57 -14.47
CA TYR A 12 7.21 6.87 -14.46
C TYR A 12 7.91 6.23 -15.64
N CYS A 13 7.66 4.94 -15.88
CA CYS A 13 8.24 4.21 -16.99
C CYS A 13 7.83 4.78 -18.33
N LYS A 14 6.58 5.16 -18.49
CA LYS A 14 6.06 5.79 -19.72
C LYS A 14 6.69 7.15 -19.95
N TYR A 15 6.74 7.97 -18.91
CA TYR A 15 7.21 9.34 -19.03
C TYR A 15 8.69 9.39 -19.40
N PHE A 16 9.52 8.58 -18.76
CA PHE A 16 10.96 8.53 -19.00
C PHE A 16 11.35 7.52 -20.08
N ARG A 17 10.39 6.81 -20.67
CA ARG A 17 10.60 5.84 -21.75
C ARG A 17 11.60 4.77 -21.36
N VAL A 18 11.46 4.23 -20.15
CA VAL A 18 12.31 3.15 -19.63
C VAL A 18 11.47 1.94 -19.30
N SER A 19 12.10 0.76 -19.42
CA SER A 19 11.50 -0.50 -18.98
C SER A 19 11.63 -0.62 -17.46
N ILE A 20 10.71 -1.35 -16.82
CA ILE A 20 10.80 -1.64 -15.38
C ILE A 20 12.12 -2.34 -15.05
N PHE A 21 12.68 -3.10 -16.00
CA PHE A 21 13.97 -3.80 -15.80
C PHE A 21 15.15 -2.84 -15.77
N ASP A 22 14.99 -1.64 -16.32
CA ASP A 22 16.05 -0.62 -16.39
C ASP A 22 15.87 0.48 -15.33
N VAL A 23 14.77 0.45 -14.57
CA VAL A 23 14.51 1.45 -13.53
C VAL A 23 15.41 1.19 -12.33
N SER A 24 16.04 2.26 -11.83
CA SER A 24 16.84 2.21 -10.62
C SER A 24 16.31 3.28 -9.65
N LEU A 25 15.66 2.85 -8.58
CA LEU A 25 15.09 3.74 -7.57
C LEU A 25 15.57 3.32 -6.19
N GLN A 26 15.83 4.32 -5.34
CA GLN A 26 16.23 4.07 -3.97
C GLN A 26 15.01 4.11 -3.04
N CYS A 27 15.11 3.36 -1.94
CA CYS A 27 14.15 3.47 -0.85
C CYS A 27 14.34 4.80 -0.15
N ILE A 28 13.23 5.53 0.07
CA ILE A 28 13.27 6.85 0.71
C ILE A 28 13.74 6.77 2.17
N PHE A 29 13.59 5.61 2.81
CA PHE A 29 13.92 5.46 4.23
C PHE A 29 15.33 4.92 4.45
N CYS A 30 15.71 3.84 3.77
CA CYS A 30 17.00 3.17 4.04
C CYS A 30 18.05 3.40 2.96
N GLY A 31 17.68 4.02 1.82
CA GLY A 31 18.60 4.27 0.72
C GLY A 31 18.96 3.05 -0.13
N PHE A 32 18.41 1.90 0.18
CA PHE A 32 18.63 0.67 -0.58
C PHE A 32 18.06 0.80 -2.00
N ILE A 33 18.82 0.34 -3.01
CA ILE A 33 18.33 0.36 -4.39
C ILE A 33 17.42 -0.85 -4.58
N LEU A 34 16.17 -0.60 -5.00
CA LEU A 34 15.20 -1.66 -5.20
C LEU A 34 15.54 -2.47 -6.46
N ASP A 35 15.50 -3.79 -6.34
CA ASP A 35 15.64 -4.66 -7.51
C ASP A 35 14.29 -4.75 -8.25
N THR A 36 14.29 -5.46 -9.38
CA THR A 36 13.09 -5.58 -10.22
C THR A 36 11.91 -6.22 -9.46
N GLN A 37 12.19 -7.21 -8.62
CA GLN A 37 11.13 -7.86 -7.82
C GLN A 37 10.50 -6.90 -6.82
N GLN A 38 11.31 -6.08 -6.16
CA GLN A 38 10.80 -5.11 -5.20
C GLN A 38 10.03 -3.99 -5.90
N LEU A 39 10.48 -3.57 -7.09
CA LEU A 39 9.75 -2.59 -7.90
C LEU A 39 8.40 -3.16 -8.36
N ALA A 40 8.36 -4.41 -8.76
CA ALA A 40 7.11 -5.08 -9.14
C ALA A 40 6.16 -5.18 -7.95
N ASP A 41 6.68 -5.53 -6.76
CA ASP A 41 5.89 -5.54 -5.52
C ASP A 41 5.34 -4.15 -5.20
N PHE A 42 6.16 -3.13 -5.32
CA PHE A 42 5.76 -1.74 -5.07
C PHE A 42 4.59 -1.35 -5.99
N TYR A 43 4.70 -1.68 -7.27
CA TYR A 43 3.65 -1.40 -8.24
C TYR A 43 2.37 -2.18 -7.91
N ARG A 44 2.49 -3.47 -7.61
CA ARG A 44 1.36 -4.34 -7.29
C ARG A 44 0.60 -3.83 -6.04
N LYS A 45 1.32 -3.30 -5.07
CA LYS A 45 0.72 -2.75 -3.85
C LYS A 45 0.02 -1.42 -4.09
N GLY A 46 0.17 -0.82 -5.26
CA GLY A 46 -0.44 0.47 -5.58
C GLY A 46 0.15 1.62 -4.79
N LEU A 47 1.42 1.52 -4.41
CA LEU A 47 2.08 2.56 -3.64
C LEU A 47 2.53 3.70 -4.56
N SER A 48 2.61 4.90 -4.00
CA SER A 48 2.98 6.10 -4.73
C SER A 48 4.47 6.40 -4.60
N LEU A 49 5.08 6.79 -5.72
CA LEU A 49 6.45 7.30 -5.73
C LEU A 49 6.52 8.63 -5.00
N VAL A 50 7.64 8.91 -4.35
CA VAL A 50 7.87 10.13 -3.60
C VAL A 50 9.01 10.90 -4.22
N TRP A 51 8.80 12.19 -4.45
CA TRP A 51 9.80 13.07 -5.04
C TRP A 51 10.37 14.01 -3.98
N ARG A 52 11.69 14.08 -3.91
CA ARG A 52 12.42 14.98 -3.02
C ARG A 52 13.60 15.57 -3.78
N SER A 53 13.69 16.90 -3.85
CA SER A 53 14.79 17.62 -4.51
C SER A 53 15.01 17.12 -5.95
N ASN A 54 13.92 16.92 -6.68
CA ASN A 54 13.90 16.43 -8.07
C ASN A 54 14.39 14.97 -8.24
N LEU A 55 14.53 14.23 -7.13
CA LEU A 55 14.85 12.82 -7.15
C LEU A 55 13.63 11.99 -6.79
N CYS A 56 13.47 10.87 -7.46
CA CYS A 56 12.34 9.96 -7.26
C CYS A 56 12.73 8.80 -6.35
N PHE A 57 11.88 8.49 -5.39
CA PHE A 57 12.10 7.43 -4.42
C PHE A 57 10.91 6.48 -4.37
N ALA A 58 11.20 5.22 -4.13
CA ALA A 58 10.19 4.20 -3.83
C ALA A 58 10.37 3.75 -2.37
N CYS A 59 9.76 2.65 -1.99
CA CYS A 59 9.90 2.08 -0.66
C CYS A 59 10.18 0.58 -0.78
N CYS A 60 11.26 0.11 -0.16
CA CYS A 60 11.58 -1.31 -0.20
C CYS A 60 10.59 -2.10 0.66
N ARG A 61 10.53 -3.41 0.43
CA ARG A 61 9.57 -4.31 1.09
C ARG A 61 9.69 -4.24 2.61
N GLN A 62 10.90 -4.24 3.12
CA GLN A 62 11.16 -4.21 4.57
C GLN A 62 10.71 -2.89 5.19
N CYS A 63 11.01 -1.76 4.56
CA CYS A 63 10.60 -0.45 5.07
C CYS A 63 9.08 -0.26 4.99
N CYS A 64 8.43 -0.83 3.98
CA CYS A 64 6.97 -0.84 3.94
C CYS A 64 6.37 -1.55 5.15
N ARG A 65 6.93 -2.69 5.54
CA ARG A 65 6.46 -3.44 6.71
C ARG A 65 6.69 -2.67 7.99
N VAL A 66 7.86 -2.09 8.16
CA VAL A 66 8.18 -1.29 9.36
C VAL A 66 7.26 -0.08 9.46
N SER A 67 7.05 0.63 8.35
CA SER A 67 6.18 1.81 8.32
C SER A 67 4.72 1.45 8.62
N ALA A 68 4.24 0.34 8.04
CA ALA A 68 2.88 -0.14 8.27
C ALA A 68 2.65 -0.46 9.74
N ARG A 69 3.60 -1.16 10.36
CA ARG A 69 3.53 -1.51 11.77
C ARG A 69 3.54 -0.28 12.67
N PHE A 70 4.43 0.67 12.36
CA PHE A 70 4.52 1.93 13.11
C PHE A 70 3.20 2.69 13.04
N GLU A 71 2.62 2.83 11.85
CA GLU A 71 1.34 3.52 11.71
C GLU A 71 0.23 2.84 12.49
N PHE A 72 0.16 1.51 12.43
CA PHE A 72 -0.86 0.76 13.14
C PHE A 72 -0.72 0.96 14.65
N GLU A 73 0.50 0.90 15.19
CA GLU A 73 0.73 1.04 16.63
C GLU A 73 0.49 2.46 17.14
N GLN A 74 0.82 3.48 16.35
CA GLN A 74 0.79 4.87 16.79
C GLN A 74 -0.49 5.61 16.43
N TYR A 75 -1.18 5.21 15.34
CA TYR A 75 -2.27 6.00 14.77
C TYR A 75 -3.57 5.22 14.63
N LEU A 76 -3.69 4.10 15.32
CA LEU A 76 -4.94 3.34 15.35
C LEU A 76 -6.02 4.17 16.06
N ARG A 77 -7.15 4.40 15.40
CA ARG A 77 -8.24 5.21 15.93
C ARG A 77 -9.39 4.36 16.44
N CYS A 78 -9.79 3.35 15.69
CA CYS A 78 -10.90 2.48 16.07
C CYS A 78 -10.91 1.22 15.22
N SER A 79 -11.77 0.28 15.59
CA SER A 79 -12.01 -0.92 14.79
C SER A 79 -13.51 -1.07 14.55
N VAL A 80 -13.86 -1.68 13.42
CA VAL A 80 -15.24 -1.95 13.05
C VAL A 80 -15.31 -3.40 12.57
N SER A 81 -16.34 -4.12 13.00
CA SER A 81 -16.58 -5.48 12.53
C SER A 81 -16.64 -5.50 10.99
N SER A 82 -15.96 -6.44 10.36
CA SER A 82 -15.96 -6.57 8.91
C SER A 82 -17.36 -6.82 8.35
N VAL A 83 -18.24 -7.44 9.14
CA VAL A 83 -19.63 -7.67 8.74
C VAL A 83 -20.42 -6.36 8.71
N MET A 84 -20.05 -5.39 9.54
CA MET A 84 -20.80 -4.14 9.71
C MET A 84 -20.24 -2.96 8.91
N ILE A 85 -19.04 -3.08 8.37
CA ILE A 85 -18.34 -1.93 7.76
C ILE A 85 -19.11 -1.32 6.59
N GLN A 86 -19.80 -2.15 5.80
CA GLN A 86 -20.59 -1.65 4.66
C GLN A 86 -21.73 -0.76 5.12
N ASP A 87 -22.37 -1.13 6.23
CA ASP A 87 -23.46 -0.33 6.82
C ASP A 87 -22.92 0.95 7.45
N VAL A 88 -21.80 0.87 8.16
CA VAL A 88 -21.17 2.02 8.82
C VAL A 88 -20.74 3.07 7.80
N LEU A 89 -20.15 2.66 6.68
CA LEU A 89 -19.65 3.57 5.66
C LEU A 89 -20.67 3.84 4.55
N ASN A 90 -21.78 3.11 4.54
CA ASN A 90 -22.82 3.22 3.51
C ASN A 90 -22.23 3.02 2.10
N LYS A 91 -21.33 2.03 1.95
CA LYS A 91 -20.68 1.68 0.71
C LYS A 91 -20.55 0.16 0.59
N PRO A 92 -20.62 -0.41 -0.63
CA PRO A 92 -20.32 -1.82 -0.80
C PRO A 92 -18.84 -2.07 -0.54
N LEU A 93 -18.52 -3.28 -0.12
CA LEU A 93 -17.15 -3.65 0.25
C LEU A 93 -16.16 -3.43 -0.90
N LYS A 94 -16.59 -3.66 -2.14
CA LYS A 94 -15.74 -3.45 -3.33
C LYS A 94 -15.27 -2.00 -3.50
N ASP A 95 -16.04 -1.04 -2.97
CA ASP A 95 -15.73 0.39 -3.11
C ASP A 95 -15.00 0.97 -1.89
N ILE A 96 -14.78 0.16 -0.86
CA ILE A 96 -14.05 0.58 0.33
C ILE A 96 -12.57 0.28 0.11
N LEU A 97 -11.74 1.32 0.10
CA LEU A 97 -10.30 1.17 -0.06
C LEU A 97 -9.69 0.66 1.25
N ILE A 98 -9.10 -0.51 1.23
CA ILE A 98 -8.51 -1.13 2.43
C ILE A 98 -7.10 -1.59 2.08
N ARG A 99 -6.12 -1.15 2.89
CA ARG A 99 -4.73 -1.59 2.78
C ARG A 99 -4.36 -2.55 3.90
N CYS A 100 -3.33 -3.35 3.67
CA CYS A 100 -2.82 -4.27 4.68
C CYS A 100 -2.05 -3.50 5.75
N TYR A 101 -2.40 -3.71 7.03
CA TYR A 101 -1.66 -3.07 8.12
C TYR A 101 -0.32 -3.75 8.40
N GLY A 102 -0.04 -4.88 7.75
CA GLY A 102 1.23 -5.58 7.88
C GLY A 102 2.27 -5.18 6.83
N CYS A 103 1.85 -4.86 5.60
CA CYS A 103 2.78 -4.60 4.50
C CYS A 103 2.37 -3.48 3.54
N MET A 104 1.26 -2.81 3.81
CA MET A 104 0.69 -1.71 3.00
C MET A 104 0.11 -2.13 1.65
N ALA A 105 0.02 -3.42 1.36
CA ALA A 105 -0.58 -3.88 0.10
C ALA A 105 -2.06 -3.48 0.04
N LEU A 106 -2.53 -3.10 -1.15
CA LEU A 106 -3.94 -2.83 -1.36
C LEU A 106 -4.70 -4.16 -1.43
N LEU A 107 -5.70 -4.34 -0.57
CA LEU A 107 -6.48 -5.56 -0.55
C LEU A 107 -7.40 -5.65 -1.76
N ASP A 108 -7.44 -6.82 -2.40
CA ASP A 108 -8.45 -7.10 -3.42
C ASP A 108 -9.77 -7.53 -2.77
N LEU A 109 -10.80 -7.71 -3.58
CA LEU A 109 -12.13 -8.03 -3.06
C LEU A 109 -12.15 -9.38 -2.35
N VAL A 110 -11.39 -10.36 -2.84
CA VAL A 110 -11.31 -11.69 -2.22
C VAL A 110 -10.70 -11.59 -0.82
N GLU A 111 -9.64 -10.81 -0.67
CA GLU A 111 -8.98 -10.61 0.63
C GLU A 111 -9.93 -9.90 1.62
N LYS A 112 -10.72 -8.94 1.14
CA LYS A 112 -11.72 -8.27 1.98
C LYS A 112 -12.78 -9.24 2.46
N TYR A 113 -13.32 -10.08 1.57
CA TYR A 113 -14.31 -11.08 1.94
C TYR A 113 -13.74 -12.17 2.84
N ASP A 114 -12.46 -12.49 2.67
CA ASP A 114 -11.78 -13.44 3.56
C ASP A 114 -11.79 -12.93 5.00
N THR A 115 -11.57 -11.64 5.20
CA THR A 115 -11.67 -11.02 6.52
C THR A 115 -13.08 -11.15 7.10
N VAL A 116 -14.10 -10.95 6.26
CA VAL A 116 -15.50 -11.13 6.66
C VAL A 116 -15.76 -12.58 7.06
N CYS A 117 -15.29 -13.54 6.28
CA CYS A 117 -15.48 -14.97 6.54
C CYS A 117 -14.81 -15.41 7.84
N ARG A 118 -13.68 -14.78 8.21
CA ARG A 118 -12.99 -15.07 9.46
C ARG A 118 -13.59 -14.31 10.65
N ASN A 119 -14.61 -13.49 10.39
CA ASN A 119 -15.28 -12.67 11.40
C ASN A 119 -14.32 -11.77 12.18
N GLU A 120 -13.36 -11.19 11.45
CA GLU A 120 -12.38 -10.26 12.02
C GLU A 120 -12.79 -8.83 11.77
N ASN A 121 -12.07 -7.88 12.38
CA ASN A 121 -12.35 -6.46 12.25
C ASN A 121 -11.47 -5.82 11.17
N PHE A 122 -11.98 -4.73 10.60
CA PHE A 122 -11.13 -3.74 9.92
C PHE A 122 -10.80 -2.63 10.89
N TYR A 123 -9.68 -1.96 10.66
CA TYR A 123 -9.13 -0.97 11.58
C TYR A 123 -8.98 0.37 10.88
N LEU A 124 -9.39 1.44 11.55
CA LEU A 124 -9.15 2.80 11.05
C LEU A 124 -7.83 3.29 11.62
N VAL A 125 -6.84 3.48 10.74
CA VAL A 125 -5.50 3.95 11.09
C VAL A 125 -5.29 5.28 10.35
N ARG A 126 -5.06 6.36 11.09
CA ARG A 126 -5.10 7.73 10.55
C ARG A 126 -6.45 7.96 9.88
N ASN A 127 -6.48 8.11 8.57
CA ASN A 127 -7.70 8.31 7.80
C ASN A 127 -8.01 7.15 6.84
N GLY A 128 -7.30 6.02 6.97
CA GLY A 128 -7.43 4.89 6.07
C GLY A 128 -7.85 3.61 6.78
N TRP A 129 -8.66 2.81 6.10
CA TRP A 129 -9.08 1.50 6.59
C TRP A 129 -7.99 0.46 6.31
N LYS A 130 -7.78 -0.42 7.28
CA LYS A 130 -6.73 -1.45 7.23
C LYS A 130 -7.30 -2.82 7.56
N GLY A 131 -6.77 -3.84 6.90
CA GLY A 131 -7.02 -5.24 7.18
C GLY A 131 -5.75 -6.03 6.96
N LEU A 132 -5.86 -7.35 6.75
CA LEU A 132 -4.71 -8.20 6.43
C LEU A 132 -4.84 -8.78 5.03
N CYS A 133 -3.77 -8.69 4.24
CA CYS A 133 -3.71 -9.36 2.94
C CYS A 133 -3.43 -10.86 3.13
N ARG A 134 -3.55 -11.63 2.05
CA ARG A 134 -3.37 -13.09 2.10
C ARG A 134 -1.98 -13.50 2.55
N GLN A 135 -0.97 -12.68 2.26
CA GLN A 135 0.41 -12.99 2.64
C GLN A 135 0.68 -12.73 4.11
N CYS A 136 0.01 -11.75 4.71
CA CYS A 136 0.19 -11.38 6.12
C CYS A 136 -0.78 -12.08 7.05
N THR A 137 -1.83 -12.69 6.52
CA THR A 137 -2.78 -13.45 7.34
C THR A 137 -2.10 -14.69 7.90
N PRO A 138 -2.18 -14.91 9.24
CA PRO A 138 -1.62 -16.12 9.85
C PRO A 138 -2.28 -17.38 9.30
N LYS A 139 -1.48 -18.39 9.06
CA LYS A 139 -1.94 -19.70 8.57
C LYS A 139 -2.10 -20.70 9.71
#